data_3928aaaabaf9c251f897f4ebb924b375
#
_entry.id   3928aaaabaf9c251f897f4ebb924b375
#
_cell.length_a   1.000
_cell.length_b   1.000
_cell.length_c   1.000
_cell.angle_alpha   90.00
_cell.angle_beta   90.00
_cell.angle_gamma   90.00
#
_symmetry.space_group_name_H-M   'P 1'
#
loop_
_entity.id
_entity.type
_entity.pdbx_description
1 polymer ?
#
loop_
_entity_poly.entity_id
_entity_poly.type
_entity_poly.pdbx_seq_one_letter_code
_entity_poly.pdbx_strand_id
1 'polypeptide(L)'
;MKPKFIRIILALSVVIVASAYFVIKQFFQTPTEKLTEYDYAVTFFSTHTKGKMNVKNKIVFIDETEKQREYEIKGSNVTQLIQDADQFYGFSSKPGKNIVFKTSSGFSQYSIKVPSADASKLAVRQIAKGKNGYIYGFSVEDDSTGVHRGYILYKNEKGEEVLTLKLNVAITGMLEVDSKIFYTGYELVSDKYELLYVNETTNEIELISEDSDFRELLLVNGKVMTVGNPHTSRLEKEDTKEKKVSLKSVNPSTLEVKEIHIDSERILTAYVFQDKLRVITKEGKMLEFTSDLELVVEKEVSSTEFAKLFTTNEVVVQKVQTSADKVVVLTTPKAASTTEMGTLLEFDADTLEFKKSIVIPVSGDEEWKNDYANFIIIEKR
;
A
#
# COMPACT_ATOMS: atom_id res chain seq x y z
N MET A 1 -10.95 62.06 -18.42
CA MET A 1 -9.73 61.55 -17.73
C MET A 1 -8.50 61.96 -18.49
N LYS A 2 -7.48 62.54 -17.83
CA LYS A 2 -6.26 62.96 -18.51
C LYS A 2 -5.50 61.76 -19.08
N PRO A 3 -4.98 61.79 -20.32
CA PRO A 3 -4.37 60.62 -20.98
C PRO A 3 -3.19 60.00 -20.22
N LYS A 4 -2.55 60.75 -19.33
CA LYS A 4 -1.51 60.23 -18.42
C LYS A 4 -2.06 59.25 -17.40
N PHE A 5 -3.29 59.43 -16.93
CA PHE A 5 -3.90 58.56 -15.91
C PHE A 5 -4.28 57.17 -16.48
N ILE A 6 -4.73 57.16 -17.75
CA ILE A 6 -5.03 55.90 -18.47
C ILE A 6 -3.77 55.08 -18.69
N ARG A 7 -2.64 55.69 -19.00
CA ARG A 7 -1.35 55.00 -19.18
C ARG A 7 -0.83 54.38 -17.89
N ILE A 8 -1.03 55.03 -16.74
CA ILE A 8 -0.63 54.52 -15.44
C ILE A 8 -1.50 53.31 -15.04
N ILE A 9 -2.80 53.38 -15.27
CA ILE A 9 -3.71 52.25 -14.98
C ILE A 9 -3.37 51.05 -15.87
N LEU A 10 -3.08 51.26 -17.16
CA LEU A 10 -2.67 50.18 -18.06
C LEU A 10 -1.34 49.56 -17.66
N ALA A 11 -0.36 50.33 -17.23
CA ALA A 11 0.92 49.83 -16.77
C ALA A 11 0.77 49.00 -15.46
N LEU A 12 -0.06 49.48 -14.53
CA LEU A 12 -0.36 48.78 -13.29
C LEU A 12 -1.11 47.43 -13.53
N SER A 13 -2.07 47.43 -14.46
CA SER A 13 -2.79 46.20 -14.82
C SER A 13 -1.88 45.16 -15.46
N VAL A 14 -0.94 45.55 -16.30
CA VAL A 14 0.07 44.64 -16.90
C VAL A 14 1.00 44.08 -15.84
N VAL A 15 1.44 44.89 -14.87
CA VAL A 15 2.27 44.40 -13.75
C VAL A 15 1.50 43.43 -12.87
N ILE A 16 0.24 43.70 -12.56
CA ILE A 16 -0.60 42.80 -11.75
C ILE A 16 -0.83 41.46 -12.48
N VAL A 17 -1.14 41.49 -13.78
CA VAL A 17 -1.33 40.29 -14.59
C VAL A 17 -0.03 39.51 -14.72
N ALA A 18 1.11 40.17 -14.95
CA ALA A 18 2.41 39.51 -14.99
C ALA A 18 2.82 38.91 -13.65
N SER A 19 2.56 39.62 -12.53
CA SER A 19 2.82 39.10 -11.18
C SER A 19 1.91 37.91 -10.83
N ALA A 20 0.62 37.99 -11.17
CA ALA A 20 -0.32 36.90 -11.00
C ALA A 20 0.08 35.68 -11.86
N TYR A 21 0.50 35.89 -13.10
CA TYR A 21 1.02 34.84 -13.97
C TYR A 21 2.30 34.20 -13.42
N PHE A 22 3.22 35.01 -12.87
CA PHE A 22 4.46 34.49 -12.23
C PHE A 22 4.17 33.70 -10.97
N VAL A 23 3.25 34.17 -10.11
CA VAL A 23 2.79 33.46 -8.91
C VAL A 23 2.08 32.18 -9.30
N ILE A 24 1.16 32.21 -10.27
CA ILE A 24 0.49 31.04 -10.80
C ILE A 24 1.52 30.05 -11.37
N LYS A 25 2.49 30.54 -12.15
CA LYS A 25 3.54 29.68 -12.71
C LYS A 25 4.47 29.08 -11.65
N GLN A 26 4.77 29.79 -10.56
CA GLN A 26 5.52 29.24 -9.43
C GLN A 26 4.71 28.22 -8.60
N PHE A 27 3.41 28.47 -8.41
CA PHE A 27 2.52 27.54 -7.71
C PHE A 27 2.09 26.33 -8.57
N PHE A 28 2.14 26.44 -9.89
CA PHE A 28 1.80 25.40 -10.85
C PHE A 28 2.98 24.97 -11.71
N GLN A 29 4.22 25.22 -11.29
CA GLN A 29 5.35 24.51 -11.89
C GLN A 29 5.17 23.02 -11.54
N THR A 30 4.53 22.31 -12.46
CA THR A 30 4.64 20.85 -12.52
C THR A 30 6.12 20.54 -12.53
N PRO A 31 6.59 19.68 -11.62
CA PRO A 31 7.99 19.30 -11.60
C PRO A 31 8.36 18.71 -12.96
N THR A 32 9.35 19.29 -13.60
CA THR A 32 9.93 18.78 -14.84
C THR A 32 10.83 17.56 -14.59
N GLU A 33 11.08 17.23 -13.33
CA GLU A 33 11.88 16.08 -12.94
C GLU A 33 11.06 14.79 -13.14
N LYS A 34 11.67 13.80 -13.79
CA LYS A 34 11.10 12.48 -13.95
C LYS A 34 11.11 11.80 -12.59
N LEU A 35 9.94 11.44 -12.08
CA LEU A 35 9.82 10.75 -10.78
C LEU A 35 10.48 9.36 -10.79
N THR A 36 10.74 8.79 -11.95
CA THR A 36 11.51 7.55 -12.13
C THR A 36 13.02 7.70 -11.87
N GLU A 37 13.51 8.93 -11.65
CA GLU A 37 14.90 9.16 -11.21
C GLU A 37 15.10 8.91 -9.72
N TYR A 38 14.02 8.80 -8.95
CA TYR A 38 14.05 8.44 -7.53
C TYR A 38 14.11 6.92 -7.33
N ASP A 39 14.54 6.49 -6.13
CA ASP A 39 14.62 5.08 -5.74
C ASP A 39 13.40 4.63 -4.96
N TYR A 40 12.78 5.54 -4.22
CA TYR A 40 11.65 5.26 -3.35
C TYR A 40 10.56 6.30 -3.48
N ALA A 41 9.32 5.85 -3.37
CA ALA A 41 8.17 6.71 -3.10
C ALA A 41 7.48 6.22 -1.84
N VAL A 42 7.41 7.08 -0.82
CA VAL A 42 6.84 6.78 0.49
C VAL A 42 5.60 7.61 0.72
N THR A 43 4.51 6.99 1.15
CA THR A 43 3.27 7.67 1.51
C THR A 43 3.09 7.65 3.01
N PHE A 44 2.67 8.79 3.55
CA PHE A 44 2.34 8.95 4.97
C PHE A 44 0.93 9.50 5.12
N PHE A 45 0.20 8.96 6.06
CA PHE A 45 -1.11 9.42 6.45
C PHE A 45 -1.19 9.67 7.95
N SER A 46 -1.72 10.83 8.32
CA SER A 46 -1.94 11.21 9.71
C SER A 46 -3.30 11.88 9.88
N THR A 47 -4.04 11.47 10.90
CA THR A 47 -5.28 12.14 11.31
C THR A 47 -5.03 13.22 12.35
N HIS A 48 -3.85 13.22 12.99
CA HIS A 48 -3.53 14.13 14.07
C HIS A 48 -2.20 14.82 13.79
N THR A 49 -2.25 16.13 13.59
CA THR A 49 -1.07 16.98 13.56
C THR A 49 -1.25 18.10 14.61
N LYS A 50 -0.19 18.38 15.41
CA LYS A 50 -0.20 19.40 16.47
C LYS A 50 -1.28 19.18 17.53
N GLY A 51 -1.60 17.94 17.90
CA GLY A 51 -2.61 17.61 18.88
C GLY A 51 -4.05 18.00 18.47
N LYS A 52 -4.27 18.37 17.21
CA LYS A 52 -5.58 18.66 16.62
C LYS A 52 -5.91 17.65 15.53
N MET A 53 -7.18 17.34 15.39
CA MET A 53 -7.67 16.52 14.29
C MET A 53 -7.46 17.27 12.98
N ASN A 54 -6.39 16.95 12.28
CA ASN A 54 -6.00 17.58 11.02
C ASN A 54 -5.45 16.48 10.09
N VAL A 55 -6.26 16.12 9.11
CA VAL A 55 -5.91 15.06 8.16
C VAL A 55 -4.87 15.58 7.19
N LYS A 56 -3.70 14.95 7.19
CA LYS A 56 -2.61 15.23 6.28
C LYS A 56 -2.13 13.96 5.60
N ASN A 57 -1.81 14.09 4.34
CA ASN A 57 -1.17 13.05 3.54
C ASN A 57 0.05 13.65 2.87
N LYS A 58 1.14 12.90 2.85
CA LYS A 58 2.37 13.27 2.18
C LYS A 58 2.87 12.13 1.32
N ILE A 59 3.42 12.46 0.16
CA ILE A 59 4.26 11.55 -0.62
C ILE A 59 5.66 12.13 -0.64
N VAL A 60 6.64 11.30 -0.30
CA VAL A 60 8.05 11.66 -0.31
C VAL A 60 8.76 10.77 -1.32
N PHE A 61 9.36 11.38 -2.34
CA PHE A 61 10.25 10.73 -3.27
C PHE A 61 11.69 10.87 -2.77
N ILE A 62 12.48 9.81 -2.83
CA ILE A 62 13.84 9.75 -2.29
C ILE A 62 14.75 9.16 -3.37
N ASP A 63 15.84 9.87 -3.71
CA ASP A 63 16.84 9.41 -4.66
C ASP A 63 18.01 8.68 -3.98
N GLU A 64 18.94 8.14 -4.77
CA GLU A 64 20.13 7.41 -4.30
C GLU A 64 21.05 8.23 -3.40
N THR A 65 21.00 9.57 -3.52
CA THR A 65 21.76 10.52 -2.71
C THR A 65 21.01 10.92 -1.45
N GLU A 66 19.87 10.30 -1.16
CA GLU A 66 18.96 10.59 -0.05
C GLU A 66 18.29 11.97 -0.14
N LYS A 67 18.40 12.63 -1.29
CA LYS A 67 17.66 13.85 -1.54
C LYS A 67 16.17 13.54 -1.58
N GLN A 68 15.41 14.32 -0.82
CA GLN A 68 13.98 14.11 -0.64
C GLN A 68 13.16 15.20 -1.32
N ARG A 69 12.04 14.80 -1.89
CA ARG A 69 11.05 15.68 -2.46
C ARG A 69 9.68 15.34 -1.93
N GLU A 70 9.09 16.26 -1.20
CA GLU A 70 7.80 16.10 -0.55
C GLU A 70 6.66 16.75 -1.35
N TYR A 71 5.52 16.06 -1.36
CA TYR A 71 4.26 16.57 -1.90
C TYR A 71 3.17 16.38 -0.85
N GLU A 72 2.48 17.47 -0.51
CA GLU A 72 1.29 17.39 0.32
C GLU A 72 0.07 17.07 -0.55
N ILE A 73 -0.73 16.09 -0.12
CA ILE A 73 -1.91 15.64 -0.84
C ILE A 73 -3.15 16.01 -0.06
N LYS A 74 -4.04 16.72 -0.71
CA LYS A 74 -5.34 17.08 -0.13
C LYS A 74 -6.31 15.91 -0.21
N GLY A 75 -6.68 15.34 0.93
CA GLY A 75 -7.61 14.23 1.01
C GLY A 75 -7.37 13.36 2.23
N SER A 76 -8.24 12.40 2.48
CA SER A 76 -8.08 11.41 3.53
C SER A 76 -7.56 10.09 2.95
N ASN A 77 -6.64 9.44 3.65
CA ASN A 77 -6.10 8.10 3.39
C ASN A 77 -5.45 7.88 2.01
N VAL A 78 -4.19 8.24 1.85
CA VAL A 78 -3.37 7.64 0.79
C VAL A 78 -2.93 6.26 1.27
N THR A 79 -3.49 5.21 0.67
CA THR A 79 -3.30 3.86 1.19
C THR A 79 -2.16 3.12 0.53
N GLN A 80 -2.00 3.25 -0.78
CA GLN A 80 -1.00 2.50 -1.53
C GLN A 80 -0.58 3.26 -2.79
N LEU A 81 0.69 3.14 -3.15
CA LEU A 81 1.20 3.54 -4.46
C LEU A 81 1.50 2.29 -5.28
N ILE A 82 1.28 2.40 -6.58
CA ILE A 82 1.80 1.46 -7.57
C ILE A 82 2.50 2.25 -8.69
N GLN A 83 3.54 1.65 -9.24
CA GLN A 83 4.24 2.16 -10.42
C GLN A 83 3.76 1.41 -11.67
N ASP A 84 3.51 2.16 -12.74
CA ASP A 84 3.25 1.64 -14.07
C ASP A 84 4.06 2.43 -15.09
N ALA A 85 5.10 1.83 -15.61
CA ALA A 85 6.11 2.48 -16.43
C ALA A 85 6.71 3.73 -15.74
N ASP A 86 6.48 4.91 -16.30
CA ASP A 86 6.92 6.21 -15.75
C ASP A 86 5.86 6.91 -14.91
N GLN A 87 4.76 6.23 -14.59
CA GLN A 87 3.61 6.80 -13.89
C GLN A 87 3.43 6.14 -12.52
N PHE A 88 2.93 6.93 -11.58
CA PHE A 88 2.59 6.47 -10.23
C PHE A 88 1.11 6.70 -9.99
N TYR A 89 0.46 5.66 -9.51
CA TYR A 89 -0.95 5.69 -9.17
C TYR A 89 -1.09 5.47 -7.67
N GLY A 90 -1.88 6.29 -7.03
CA GLY A 90 -2.19 6.17 -5.62
C GLY A 90 -3.62 6.59 -5.35
N PHE A 91 -4.10 6.31 -4.14
CA PHE A 91 -5.43 6.68 -3.72
C PHE A 91 -5.41 7.57 -2.52
N SER A 92 -6.32 8.53 -2.55
CA SER A 92 -6.74 9.25 -1.37
C SER A 92 -8.26 9.22 -1.31
N SER A 93 -8.82 8.73 -0.22
CA SER A 93 -10.24 8.85 0.03
C SER A 93 -10.51 10.17 0.75
N LYS A 94 -11.35 11.00 0.17
CA LYS A 94 -11.94 12.17 0.84
C LYS A 94 -13.42 11.86 1.07
N PRO A 95 -14.05 12.30 2.15
CA PRO A 95 -15.48 12.13 2.30
C PRO A 95 -16.24 12.52 1.03
N GLY A 96 -16.90 11.54 0.39
CA GLY A 96 -17.63 11.71 -0.87
C GLY A 96 -16.82 11.76 -2.16
N LYS A 97 -15.49 11.60 -2.14
CA LYS A 97 -14.67 11.57 -3.37
C LYS A 97 -13.47 10.68 -3.21
N ASN A 98 -13.38 9.62 -4.00
CA ASN A 98 -12.16 8.87 -4.17
C ASN A 98 -11.31 9.53 -5.26
N ILE A 99 -10.04 9.72 -4.98
CA ILE A 99 -9.13 10.48 -5.83
C ILE A 99 -7.98 9.56 -6.24
N VAL A 100 -7.75 9.46 -7.55
CA VAL A 100 -6.60 8.76 -8.11
C VAL A 100 -5.53 9.77 -8.46
N PHE A 101 -4.30 9.48 -8.10
CA PHE A 101 -3.14 10.27 -8.48
C PHE A 101 -2.46 9.63 -9.68
N LYS A 102 -2.24 10.43 -10.71
CA LYS A 102 -1.42 10.06 -11.85
C LYS A 102 -0.27 11.06 -11.93
N THR A 103 0.96 10.56 -11.87
CA THR A 103 2.16 11.39 -11.89
C THR A 103 2.99 11.01 -13.10
N SER A 104 2.72 11.56 -14.27
CA SER A 104 3.57 11.34 -15.45
C SER A 104 4.58 12.49 -15.66
N SER A 105 4.17 13.72 -15.39
CA SER A 105 5.00 14.92 -15.48
C SER A 105 4.60 15.95 -14.43
N GLY A 106 3.87 15.51 -13.41
CA GLY A 106 3.32 16.32 -12.33
C GLY A 106 2.13 15.63 -11.68
N PHE A 107 1.64 16.20 -10.57
CA PHE A 107 0.47 15.73 -9.85
C PHE A 107 -0.81 16.10 -10.62
N SER A 108 -1.54 15.11 -11.08
CA SER A 108 -2.93 15.27 -11.49
C SER A 108 -3.84 14.48 -10.55
N GLN A 109 -4.92 15.09 -10.13
CA GLN A 109 -5.88 14.52 -9.22
C GLN A 109 -7.24 14.46 -9.93
N TYR A 110 -7.83 13.29 -10.04
CA TYR A 110 -9.16 13.12 -10.62
C TYR A 110 -10.02 12.19 -9.78
N SER A 111 -11.33 12.46 -9.77
CA SER A 111 -12.29 11.67 -9.00
C SER A 111 -12.67 10.41 -9.77
N ILE A 112 -12.63 9.26 -9.08
CA ILE A 112 -13.28 8.05 -9.59
C ILE A 112 -14.73 8.07 -9.13
N LYS A 113 -15.64 7.86 -10.08
CA LYS A 113 -17.04 7.66 -9.76
C LYS A 113 -17.23 6.23 -9.23
N VAL A 114 -17.64 6.11 -7.99
CA VAL A 114 -17.92 4.82 -7.36
C VAL A 114 -19.43 4.56 -7.48
N PRO A 115 -19.84 3.39 -7.94
CA PRO A 115 -21.24 3.05 -8.13
C PRO A 115 -21.92 2.66 -6.80
N SER A 116 -22.08 3.60 -5.88
CA SER A 116 -22.76 3.35 -4.61
C SER A 116 -23.42 4.62 -4.10
N ALA A 117 -24.64 4.47 -3.53
CA ALA A 117 -25.33 5.54 -2.83
C ALA A 117 -24.53 6.02 -1.59
N ASP A 118 -23.67 5.16 -1.02
CA ASP A 118 -22.86 5.42 0.16
C ASP A 118 -21.41 5.79 -0.18
N ALA A 119 -21.18 6.40 -1.34
CA ALA A 119 -19.84 6.79 -1.79
C ALA A 119 -19.07 7.69 -0.79
N SER A 120 -19.77 8.32 0.15
CA SER A 120 -19.16 9.14 1.20
C SER A 120 -18.44 8.34 2.28
N LYS A 121 -18.77 7.05 2.43
CA LYS A 121 -18.23 6.15 3.46
C LYS A 121 -17.21 5.16 2.92
N LEU A 122 -16.96 5.19 1.60
CA LEU A 122 -16.02 4.29 0.95
C LEU A 122 -14.57 4.67 1.23
N ALA A 123 -13.82 3.76 1.77
CA ALA A 123 -12.37 3.85 1.86
C ALA A 123 -11.73 2.89 0.86
N VAL A 124 -10.87 3.42 -0.04
CA VAL A 124 -10.02 2.55 -0.86
C VAL A 124 -9.00 1.90 0.06
N ARG A 125 -8.92 0.59 0.02
CA ARG A 125 -8.00 -0.21 0.83
C ARG A 125 -6.82 -0.71 0.02
N GLN A 126 -7.07 -1.13 -1.21
CA GLN A 126 -6.07 -1.75 -2.07
C GLN A 126 -6.18 -1.23 -3.52
N ILE A 127 -5.04 -1.22 -4.19
CA ILE A 127 -4.94 -1.07 -5.63
C ILE A 127 -4.00 -2.14 -6.16
N ALA A 128 -4.35 -2.75 -7.29
CA ALA A 128 -3.48 -3.61 -8.04
C ALA A 128 -3.49 -3.22 -9.52
N LYS A 129 -2.39 -3.50 -10.22
CA LYS A 129 -2.35 -3.40 -11.67
C LYS A 129 -2.79 -4.74 -12.23
N GLY A 130 -3.78 -4.71 -13.10
CA GLY A 130 -4.21 -5.85 -13.86
C GLY A 130 -3.69 -5.82 -15.30
N LYS A 131 -3.96 -6.90 -16.04
CA LYS A 131 -3.55 -7.03 -17.44
C LYS A 131 -4.11 -5.92 -18.33
N ASN A 132 -5.34 -5.49 -18.07
CA ASN A 132 -6.07 -4.54 -18.92
C ASN A 132 -6.43 -3.23 -18.20
N GLY A 133 -5.79 -2.92 -17.07
CA GLY A 133 -6.06 -1.70 -16.32
C GLY A 133 -5.79 -1.84 -14.82
N TYR A 134 -6.57 -1.13 -14.02
CA TYR A 134 -6.37 -1.05 -12.58
C TYR A 134 -7.56 -1.60 -11.82
N ILE A 135 -7.26 -2.32 -10.75
CA ILE A 135 -8.22 -2.93 -9.86
C ILE A 135 -8.21 -2.17 -8.55
N TYR A 136 -9.38 -1.79 -8.10
CA TYR A 136 -9.58 -0.99 -6.90
C TYR A 136 -10.42 -1.75 -5.89
N GLY A 137 -9.84 -2.03 -4.75
CA GLY A 137 -10.52 -2.64 -3.61
C GLY A 137 -11.01 -1.58 -2.62
N PHE A 138 -12.32 -1.54 -2.38
CA PHE A 138 -12.96 -0.60 -1.45
C PHE A 138 -13.55 -1.37 -0.27
N SER A 139 -13.59 -0.73 0.90
CA SER A 139 -14.37 -1.21 2.04
C SER A 139 -15.35 -0.15 2.49
N VAL A 140 -16.56 -0.55 2.79
CA VAL A 140 -17.61 0.29 3.35
C VAL A 140 -18.02 -0.29 4.68
N GLU A 141 -18.09 0.55 5.70
CA GLU A 141 -18.74 0.24 6.94
C GLU A 141 -20.23 0.56 6.79
N ASP A 142 -21.09 -0.44 6.95
CA ASP A 142 -22.54 -0.24 6.99
C ASP A 142 -22.95 0.08 8.43
N ASP A 143 -23.28 1.35 8.70
CA ASP A 143 -23.63 1.83 10.05
C ASP A 143 -24.86 1.13 10.64
N SER A 144 -25.70 0.52 9.79
CA SER A 144 -26.97 -0.07 10.25
C SER A 144 -26.81 -1.52 10.73
N THR A 145 -25.81 -2.23 10.20
CA THR A 145 -25.64 -3.66 10.45
C THR A 145 -24.27 -4.03 11.02
N GLY A 146 -23.31 -3.09 11.03
CA GLY A 146 -21.90 -3.36 11.37
C GLY A 146 -21.18 -4.27 10.35
N VAL A 147 -21.83 -4.57 9.23
CA VAL A 147 -21.26 -5.43 8.19
C VAL A 147 -20.36 -4.60 7.31
N HIS A 148 -19.08 -4.99 7.24
CA HIS A 148 -18.18 -4.42 6.24
C HIS A 148 -18.47 -5.05 4.88
N ARG A 149 -18.69 -4.19 3.90
CA ARG A 149 -18.87 -4.60 2.50
C ARG A 149 -17.66 -4.15 1.71
N GLY A 150 -17.12 -5.07 0.93
CA GLY A 150 -16.08 -4.78 -0.05
C GLY A 150 -16.69 -4.52 -1.42
N TYR A 151 -15.98 -3.77 -2.23
CA TYR A 151 -16.26 -3.61 -3.66
C TYR A 151 -14.96 -3.74 -4.42
N ILE A 152 -14.99 -4.47 -5.53
CA ILE A 152 -13.92 -4.48 -6.52
C ILE A 152 -14.43 -3.70 -7.72
N LEU A 153 -13.68 -2.69 -8.11
CA LEU A 153 -13.92 -1.90 -9.31
C LEU A 153 -12.74 -2.11 -10.25
N TYR A 154 -13.02 -2.64 -11.42
CA TYR A 154 -12.05 -2.80 -12.48
C TYR A 154 -12.24 -1.68 -13.51
N LYS A 155 -11.15 -0.98 -13.85
CA LYS A 155 -11.13 0.03 -14.91
C LYS A 155 -10.05 -0.29 -15.92
N ASN A 156 -10.39 -0.17 -17.20
CA ASN A 156 -9.42 -0.31 -18.27
C ASN A 156 -8.45 0.89 -18.30
N GLU A 157 -7.45 0.85 -19.15
CA GLU A 157 -6.44 1.91 -19.29
C GLU A 157 -7.04 3.28 -19.65
N LYS A 158 -8.23 3.31 -20.26
CA LYS A 158 -8.96 4.56 -20.56
C LYS A 158 -9.73 5.11 -19.38
N GLY A 159 -9.72 4.40 -18.24
CA GLY A 159 -10.48 4.77 -17.04
C GLY A 159 -11.97 4.46 -17.13
N GLU A 160 -12.39 3.66 -18.13
CA GLU A 160 -13.76 3.18 -18.26
C GLU A 160 -13.99 2.01 -17.32
N GLU A 161 -15.15 1.98 -16.66
CA GLU A 161 -15.54 0.90 -15.78
C GLU A 161 -15.83 -0.37 -16.59
N VAL A 162 -15.15 -1.46 -16.26
CA VAL A 162 -15.32 -2.76 -16.90
C VAL A 162 -16.11 -3.70 -16.01
N LEU A 163 -15.89 -3.64 -14.71
CA LEU A 163 -16.49 -4.55 -13.74
C LEU A 163 -16.66 -3.86 -12.40
N THR A 164 -17.83 -4.06 -11.77
CA THR A 164 -18.04 -3.74 -10.35
C THR A 164 -18.65 -4.93 -9.65
N LEU A 165 -17.97 -5.43 -8.63
CA LEU A 165 -18.41 -6.53 -7.78
C LEU A 165 -18.59 -6.07 -6.35
N LYS A 166 -19.66 -6.55 -5.72
CA LYS A 166 -19.93 -6.36 -4.30
C LYS A 166 -19.56 -7.62 -3.53
N LEU A 167 -18.80 -7.44 -2.48
CA LEU A 167 -18.29 -8.50 -1.61
C LEU A 167 -18.84 -8.33 -0.20
N ASN A 168 -18.96 -9.43 0.55
CA ASN A 168 -19.37 -9.39 1.95
C ASN A 168 -18.18 -9.33 2.92
N VAL A 169 -16.99 -9.10 2.42
CA VAL A 169 -15.74 -9.07 3.19
C VAL A 169 -15.04 -7.73 3.08
N ALA A 170 -14.31 -7.33 4.12
CA ALA A 170 -13.38 -6.22 4.06
C ALA A 170 -12.10 -6.67 3.37
N ILE A 171 -11.76 -6.10 2.22
CA ILE A 171 -10.57 -6.48 1.44
C ILE A 171 -9.30 -6.12 2.21
N THR A 172 -8.41 -7.10 2.38
CA THR A 172 -7.10 -6.94 3.04
C THR A 172 -5.91 -7.06 2.09
N GLY A 173 -6.05 -7.81 1.00
CA GLY A 173 -5.04 -7.97 -0.04
C GLY A 173 -5.68 -8.24 -1.40
N MET A 174 -4.98 -7.92 -2.48
CA MET A 174 -5.48 -8.13 -3.84
C MET A 174 -4.32 -8.32 -4.82
N LEU A 175 -4.49 -9.26 -5.75
CA LEU A 175 -3.52 -9.61 -6.78
C LEU A 175 -4.24 -10.11 -8.03
N GLU A 176 -3.86 -9.61 -9.23
CA GLU A 176 -4.32 -10.19 -10.49
C GLU A 176 -3.27 -11.12 -11.06
N VAL A 177 -3.69 -12.29 -11.49
CA VAL A 177 -2.88 -13.28 -12.20
C VAL A 177 -3.71 -13.93 -13.28
N ASP A 178 -3.25 -13.92 -14.52
CA ASP A 178 -3.90 -14.58 -15.66
C ASP A 178 -5.40 -14.23 -15.83
N SER A 179 -5.74 -12.95 -15.71
CA SER A 179 -7.11 -12.45 -15.79
C SER A 179 -8.04 -13.00 -14.69
N LYS A 180 -7.49 -13.40 -13.57
CA LYS A 180 -8.21 -13.73 -12.33
C LYS A 180 -7.76 -12.78 -11.24
N ILE A 181 -8.71 -12.25 -10.51
CA ILE A 181 -8.43 -11.38 -9.36
C ILE A 181 -8.50 -12.24 -8.10
N PHE A 182 -7.36 -12.49 -7.49
CA PHE A 182 -7.29 -13.10 -6.16
C PHE A 182 -7.36 -12.01 -5.12
N TYR A 183 -8.11 -12.24 -4.06
CA TYR A 183 -8.19 -11.30 -2.95
C TYR A 183 -8.34 -12.01 -1.61
N THR A 184 -7.78 -11.41 -0.60
CA THR A 184 -8.01 -11.80 0.79
C THR A 184 -8.96 -10.80 1.43
N GLY A 185 -9.82 -11.29 2.29
CA GLY A 185 -10.79 -10.46 2.98
C GLY A 185 -11.08 -11.00 4.36
N TYR A 186 -11.62 -10.12 5.22
CA TYR A 186 -12.10 -10.46 6.55
C TYR A 186 -13.60 -10.26 6.61
N GLU A 187 -14.32 -11.33 6.94
CA GLU A 187 -15.75 -11.28 7.17
C GLU A 187 -16.04 -11.07 8.66
N LEU A 188 -16.65 -9.94 8.98
CA LEU A 188 -16.89 -9.53 10.36
C LEU A 188 -17.95 -10.34 11.07
N VAL A 189 -18.93 -10.86 10.36
CA VAL A 189 -20.07 -11.58 10.96
C VAL A 189 -19.63 -12.99 11.39
N SER A 190 -18.92 -13.70 10.51
CA SER A 190 -18.37 -15.02 10.79
C SER A 190 -17.03 -14.97 11.53
N ASP A 191 -16.41 -13.78 11.61
CA ASP A 191 -15.09 -13.55 12.19
C ASP A 191 -14.00 -14.42 11.53
N LYS A 192 -14.06 -14.52 10.19
CA LYS A 192 -13.17 -15.36 9.39
C LYS A 192 -12.40 -14.55 8.35
N TYR A 193 -11.20 -15.01 8.06
CA TYR A 193 -10.46 -14.59 6.89
C TYR A 193 -10.74 -15.54 5.72
N GLU A 194 -10.90 -14.97 4.56
CA GLU A 194 -11.22 -15.68 3.33
C GLU A 194 -10.20 -15.37 2.25
N LEU A 195 -9.80 -16.40 1.49
CA LEU A 195 -9.11 -16.28 0.22
C LEU A 195 -10.10 -16.63 -0.88
N LEU A 196 -10.34 -15.66 -1.74
CA LEU A 196 -11.32 -15.76 -2.80
C LEU A 196 -10.70 -15.40 -4.15
N TYR A 197 -11.34 -15.79 -5.25
CA TYR A 197 -11.03 -15.26 -6.55
C TYR A 197 -12.28 -14.82 -7.30
N VAL A 198 -12.08 -13.91 -8.25
CA VAL A 198 -13.08 -13.47 -9.21
C VAL A 198 -12.67 -13.91 -10.58
N ASN A 199 -13.57 -14.58 -11.26
CA ASN A 199 -13.45 -14.84 -12.69
C ASN A 199 -13.93 -13.61 -13.46
N GLU A 200 -13.03 -12.89 -14.11
CA GLU A 200 -13.36 -11.66 -14.85
C GLU A 200 -14.31 -11.91 -16.03
N THR A 201 -14.36 -13.13 -16.55
CA THR A 201 -15.22 -13.48 -17.69
C THR A 201 -16.66 -13.76 -17.28
N THR A 202 -16.86 -14.47 -16.15
CA THR A 202 -18.20 -14.88 -15.67
C THR A 202 -18.71 -13.99 -14.56
N ASN A 203 -17.86 -13.15 -13.96
CA ASN A 203 -18.13 -12.36 -12.76
C ASN A 203 -18.49 -13.22 -11.52
N GLU A 204 -18.12 -14.48 -11.55
CA GLU A 204 -18.34 -15.39 -10.43
C GLU A 204 -17.24 -15.20 -9.39
N ILE A 205 -17.67 -15.28 -8.13
CA ILE A 205 -16.80 -15.20 -6.96
C ILE A 205 -16.76 -16.60 -6.36
N GLU A 206 -15.57 -17.14 -6.20
CA GLU A 206 -15.40 -18.46 -5.59
C GLU A 206 -14.49 -18.36 -4.36
N LEU A 207 -14.93 -19.04 -3.28
CA LEU A 207 -14.14 -19.21 -2.07
C LEU A 207 -13.09 -20.30 -2.31
N ILE A 208 -11.82 -19.96 -2.13
CA ILE A 208 -10.71 -20.89 -2.25
C ILE A 208 -10.40 -21.51 -0.89
N SER A 209 -10.36 -20.69 0.15
CA SER A 209 -9.97 -21.13 1.49
C SER A 209 -10.43 -20.15 2.57
N GLU A 210 -10.68 -20.69 3.76
CA GLU A 210 -10.94 -19.96 5.01
C GLU A 210 -9.81 -20.25 6.04
N ASP A 211 -9.84 -19.61 7.18
CA ASP A 211 -9.20 -19.98 8.47
C ASP A 211 -7.88 -19.31 8.88
N SER A 212 -7.25 -18.47 8.07
CA SER A 212 -5.99 -17.83 8.46
C SER A 212 -6.05 -16.33 8.30
N ASP A 213 -5.39 -15.59 9.20
CA ASP A 213 -5.15 -14.14 9.02
C ASP A 213 -4.19 -13.95 7.83
N PHE A 214 -4.74 -14.01 6.63
CA PHE A 214 -3.99 -13.79 5.38
C PHE A 214 -3.60 -12.32 5.30
N ARG A 215 -2.32 -12.03 5.43
CA ARG A 215 -1.81 -10.67 5.41
C ARG A 215 -1.36 -10.22 4.05
N GLU A 216 -0.84 -11.15 3.26
CA GLU A 216 -0.25 -10.81 1.97
C GLU A 216 -0.59 -11.87 0.92
N LEU A 217 -0.80 -11.38 -0.30
CA LEU A 217 -0.85 -12.17 -1.51
C LEU A 217 0.44 -11.91 -2.29
N LEU A 218 1.18 -12.96 -2.57
CA LEU A 218 2.47 -12.91 -3.24
C LEU A 218 2.42 -13.77 -4.51
N LEU A 219 3.02 -13.27 -5.60
CA LEU A 219 3.21 -14.06 -6.81
C LEU A 219 4.60 -14.69 -6.77
N VAL A 220 4.69 -16.00 -6.73
CA VAL A 220 5.94 -16.77 -6.68
C VAL A 220 5.95 -17.77 -7.81
N ASN A 221 6.80 -17.56 -8.78
CA ASN A 221 6.93 -18.44 -9.96
C ASN A 221 5.56 -18.85 -10.56
N GLY A 222 4.72 -17.84 -10.83
CA GLY A 222 3.40 -18.03 -11.45
C GLY A 222 2.31 -18.60 -10.55
N LYS A 223 2.56 -18.85 -9.25
CA LYS A 223 1.56 -19.28 -8.28
C LYS A 223 1.24 -18.18 -7.29
N VAL A 224 -0.02 -18.12 -6.87
CA VAL A 224 -0.46 -17.22 -5.81
C VAL A 224 -0.18 -17.86 -4.47
N MET A 225 0.65 -17.22 -3.67
CA MET A 225 0.97 -17.72 -2.33
C MET A 225 0.41 -16.79 -1.25
N THR A 226 -0.08 -17.39 -0.18
CA THR A 226 -0.52 -16.66 1.02
C THR A 226 0.24 -17.12 2.23
N VAL A 227 0.44 -16.19 3.15
CA VAL A 227 1.03 -16.43 4.46
C VAL A 227 -0.01 -16.07 5.49
N GLY A 228 -0.43 -17.05 6.27
CA GLY A 228 -1.47 -16.88 7.29
C GLY A 228 -0.92 -17.06 8.69
N ASN A 229 -1.06 -16.04 9.53
CA ASN A 229 -0.85 -16.17 10.96
C ASN A 229 -2.09 -16.81 11.62
N PRO A 230 -1.93 -17.51 12.75
CA PRO A 230 -3.06 -18.02 13.49
C PRO A 230 -4.05 -16.89 13.83
N HIS A 231 -5.30 -17.06 13.46
CA HIS A 231 -6.38 -16.15 13.84
C HIS A 231 -7.14 -16.75 15.03
N THR A 232 -7.32 -15.95 16.07
CA THR A 232 -8.19 -16.31 17.19
C THR A 232 -9.52 -15.62 16.98
N SER A 233 -10.53 -16.37 16.55
CA SER A 233 -11.89 -15.87 16.40
C SER A 233 -12.40 -15.30 17.72
N ARG A 234 -13.04 -14.13 17.68
CA ARG A 234 -13.71 -13.53 18.84
C ARG A 234 -14.95 -14.33 19.26
N LEU A 235 -15.46 -15.16 18.34
CA LEU A 235 -16.67 -15.96 18.53
C LEU A 235 -16.37 -17.34 19.12
N GLU A 236 -15.13 -17.83 18.98
CA GLU A 236 -14.71 -19.13 19.51
C GLU A 236 -14.23 -18.96 20.96
N LYS A 237 -14.98 -19.51 21.89
CA LYS A 237 -14.54 -19.67 23.28
C LYS A 237 -13.49 -20.79 23.31
N GLU A 238 -12.22 -20.40 23.57
CA GLU A 238 -11.11 -21.30 23.93
C GLU A 238 -11.05 -22.60 23.13
N ASP A 239 -10.75 -22.54 21.85
CA ASP A 239 -10.36 -23.75 21.13
C ASP A 239 -8.89 -24.05 21.44
N THR A 240 -8.64 -25.15 22.14
CA THR A 240 -7.31 -25.61 22.57
C THR A 240 -6.47 -26.20 21.44
N LYS A 241 -6.90 -26.06 20.17
CA LYS A 241 -6.09 -26.48 19.03
C LYS A 241 -4.89 -25.55 18.88
N GLU A 242 -3.70 -26.14 18.88
CA GLU A 242 -2.47 -25.44 18.47
C GLU A 242 -2.70 -24.78 17.11
N LYS A 243 -2.89 -23.47 17.13
CA LYS A 243 -3.02 -22.69 15.90
C LYS A 243 -1.63 -22.54 15.33
N LYS A 244 -1.38 -23.17 14.18
CA LYS A 244 -0.10 -23.11 13.48
C LYS A 244 -0.19 -22.08 12.35
N VAL A 245 0.94 -21.48 12.03
CA VAL A 245 1.09 -20.67 10.81
C VAL A 245 0.84 -21.56 9.60
N SER A 246 0.05 -21.10 8.65
CA SER A 246 -0.17 -21.79 7.38
C SER A 246 0.43 -21.05 6.21
N LEU A 247 1.01 -21.77 5.28
CA LEU A 247 1.34 -21.29 3.94
C LEU A 247 0.44 -22.01 2.94
N LYS A 248 -0.14 -21.25 2.03
CA LYS A 248 -0.92 -21.83 0.93
C LYS A 248 -0.33 -21.39 -0.41
N SER A 249 -0.33 -22.31 -1.36
CA SER A 249 0.03 -22.06 -2.75
C SER A 249 -1.13 -22.46 -3.64
N VAL A 250 -1.61 -21.55 -4.45
CA VAL A 250 -2.73 -21.72 -5.37
C VAL A 250 -2.23 -21.67 -6.79
N ASN A 251 -2.54 -22.68 -7.58
CA ASN A 251 -2.32 -22.67 -9.02
C ASN A 251 -3.42 -21.81 -9.67
N PRO A 252 -3.10 -20.67 -10.33
CA PRO A 252 -4.12 -19.79 -10.88
C PRO A 252 -4.96 -20.44 -12.00
N SER A 253 -4.42 -21.42 -12.70
CA SER A 253 -5.10 -22.07 -13.83
C SER A 253 -6.08 -23.15 -13.38
N THR A 254 -5.70 -23.96 -12.38
CA THR A 254 -6.51 -25.11 -11.93
C THR A 254 -7.26 -24.85 -10.62
N LEU A 255 -6.90 -23.77 -9.90
CA LEU A 255 -7.35 -23.44 -8.54
C LEU A 255 -7.00 -24.51 -7.48
N GLU A 256 -6.10 -25.41 -7.82
CA GLU A 256 -5.58 -26.40 -6.87
C GLU A 256 -4.80 -25.69 -5.77
N VAL A 257 -5.12 -26.04 -4.52
CA VAL A 257 -4.49 -25.49 -3.31
C VAL A 257 -3.58 -26.53 -2.70
N LYS A 258 -2.33 -26.14 -2.46
CA LYS A 258 -1.43 -26.86 -1.56
C LYS A 258 -1.31 -26.06 -0.27
N GLU A 259 -1.23 -26.74 0.85
CA GLU A 259 -1.08 -26.13 2.18
C GLU A 259 -0.05 -26.88 3.01
N ILE A 260 0.76 -26.11 3.74
CA ILE A 260 1.65 -26.62 4.78
C ILE A 260 1.51 -25.78 6.05
N HIS A 261 1.87 -26.38 7.17
CA HIS A 261 1.97 -25.67 8.44
C HIS A 261 3.43 -25.52 8.84
N ILE A 262 3.76 -24.33 9.33
CA ILE A 262 5.09 -24.02 9.86
C ILE A 262 5.02 -24.11 11.39
N ASP A 263 6.03 -24.71 11.98
CA ASP A 263 6.21 -24.74 13.43
C ASP A 263 6.76 -23.40 13.92
N SER A 264 5.88 -22.44 14.03
CA SER A 264 6.14 -21.09 14.53
C SER A 264 4.87 -20.51 15.09
N GLU A 265 5.00 -19.71 16.14
CA GLU A 265 3.87 -18.99 16.71
C GLU A 265 3.34 -17.90 15.77
N ARG A 266 4.25 -17.31 14.98
CA ARG A 266 3.92 -16.16 14.12
C ARG A 266 4.97 -15.92 13.05
N ILE A 267 4.50 -15.49 11.89
CA ILE A 267 5.35 -14.89 10.85
C ILE A 267 5.46 -13.40 11.10
N LEU A 268 6.67 -12.89 11.08
CA LEU A 268 6.98 -11.47 11.18
C LEU A 268 6.82 -10.77 9.84
N THR A 269 7.34 -11.38 8.78
CA THR A 269 7.22 -10.89 7.41
C THR A 269 7.44 -12.02 6.41
N ALA A 270 6.93 -11.82 5.19
CA ALA A 270 7.18 -12.68 4.05
C ALA A 270 7.43 -11.84 2.81
N TYR A 271 8.28 -12.34 1.92
CA TYR A 271 8.63 -11.65 0.67
C TYR A 271 9.12 -12.64 -0.38
N VAL A 272 9.14 -12.20 -1.63
CA VAL A 272 9.65 -12.98 -2.76
C VAL A 272 11.11 -12.63 -3.00
N PHE A 273 11.95 -13.63 -3.14
CA PHE A 273 13.35 -13.49 -3.50
C PHE A 273 13.78 -14.61 -4.46
N GLN A 274 14.28 -14.26 -5.63
CA GLN A 274 14.71 -15.23 -6.67
C GLN A 274 13.63 -16.30 -6.94
N ASP A 275 12.39 -15.85 -7.20
CA ASP A 275 11.23 -16.73 -7.47
C ASP A 275 10.90 -17.74 -6.37
N LYS A 276 11.30 -17.46 -5.14
CA LYS A 276 10.97 -18.26 -3.95
C LYS A 276 10.34 -17.40 -2.88
N LEU A 277 9.52 -18.01 -2.05
CA LEU A 277 8.95 -17.38 -0.87
C LEU A 277 9.93 -17.46 0.29
N ARG A 278 10.35 -16.33 0.82
CA ARG A 278 11.07 -16.25 2.10
C ARG A 278 10.12 -15.80 3.20
N VAL A 279 10.20 -16.48 4.32
CA VAL A 279 9.37 -16.26 5.50
C VAL A 279 10.29 -16.07 6.69
N ILE A 280 10.11 -14.98 7.43
CA ILE A 280 10.84 -14.72 8.68
C ILE A 280 9.90 -14.99 9.84
N THR A 281 10.28 -15.94 10.70
CA THR A 281 9.49 -16.34 11.86
C THR A 281 9.79 -15.49 13.09
N LYS A 282 8.88 -15.53 14.06
CA LYS A 282 9.06 -14.83 15.35
C LYS A 282 10.28 -15.34 16.11
N GLU A 283 10.63 -16.61 15.93
CA GLU A 283 11.78 -17.26 16.56
C GLU A 283 13.12 -16.86 15.91
N GLY A 284 13.10 -16.01 14.87
CA GLY A 284 14.30 -15.54 14.21
C GLY A 284 14.83 -16.48 13.13
N LYS A 285 14.01 -17.38 12.62
CA LYS A 285 14.37 -18.24 11.49
C LYS A 285 13.96 -17.63 10.17
N MET A 286 14.77 -17.79 9.16
CA MET A 286 14.44 -17.57 7.76
C MET A 286 14.20 -18.92 7.09
N LEU A 287 13.00 -19.09 6.56
CA LEU A 287 12.59 -20.26 5.79
C LEU A 287 12.38 -19.85 4.34
N GLU A 288 12.92 -20.63 3.40
CA GLU A 288 12.74 -20.38 1.97
C GLU A 288 12.01 -21.55 1.32
N PHE A 289 10.93 -21.25 0.61
CA PHE A 289 10.08 -22.25 -0.02
C PHE A 289 10.00 -22.03 -1.54
N THR A 290 9.93 -23.12 -2.27
CA THR A 290 9.51 -23.10 -3.69
C THR A 290 8.04 -22.71 -3.81
N SER A 291 7.57 -22.41 -5.02
CA SER A 291 6.15 -22.19 -5.28
C SER A 291 5.27 -23.44 -5.03
N ASP A 292 5.88 -24.63 -4.88
CA ASP A 292 5.22 -25.87 -4.50
C ASP A 292 5.26 -26.16 -3.00
N LEU A 293 5.69 -25.18 -2.19
CA LEU A 293 5.82 -25.26 -0.74
C LEU A 293 6.87 -26.28 -0.25
N GLU A 294 7.87 -26.58 -1.08
CA GLU A 294 9.00 -27.38 -0.66
C GLU A 294 10.01 -26.45 0.06
N LEU A 295 10.38 -26.80 1.29
CA LEU A 295 11.39 -26.09 2.06
C LEU A 295 12.78 -26.34 1.44
N VAL A 296 13.45 -25.29 1.00
CA VAL A 296 14.80 -25.37 0.37
C VAL A 296 15.90 -24.81 1.26
N VAL A 297 15.58 -23.85 2.12
CA VAL A 297 16.52 -23.24 3.06
C VAL A 297 15.85 -23.04 4.42
N GLU A 298 16.56 -23.39 5.48
CA GLU A 298 16.27 -22.98 6.85
C GLU A 298 17.57 -22.49 7.47
N LYS A 299 17.59 -21.23 7.91
CA LYS A 299 18.73 -20.63 8.60
C LYS A 299 18.28 -19.64 9.66
N GLU A 300 19.10 -19.47 10.69
CA GLU A 300 18.90 -18.38 11.66
C GLU A 300 19.15 -17.04 11.00
N VAL A 301 18.32 -16.05 11.35
CA VAL A 301 18.54 -14.66 10.94
C VAL A 301 19.71 -14.11 11.75
N SER A 302 20.87 -13.98 11.11
CA SER A 302 22.11 -13.52 11.77
C SER A 302 22.07 -12.02 12.11
N SER A 303 21.23 -11.25 11.40
CA SER A 303 21.10 -9.80 11.63
C SER A 303 20.28 -9.50 12.86
N THR A 304 20.98 -9.09 13.93
CA THR A 304 20.33 -8.61 15.17
C THR A 304 19.51 -7.35 14.92
N GLU A 305 19.91 -6.50 13.99
CA GLU A 305 19.22 -5.29 13.61
C GLU A 305 17.87 -5.61 12.97
N PHE A 306 17.83 -6.55 12.01
CA PHE A 306 16.59 -6.97 11.37
C PHE A 306 15.60 -7.57 12.36
N ALA A 307 16.05 -8.48 13.22
CA ALA A 307 15.21 -9.11 14.22
C ALA A 307 14.66 -8.12 15.25
N LYS A 308 15.45 -7.12 15.66
CA LYS A 308 15.03 -6.08 16.59
C LYS A 308 13.87 -5.24 16.09
N LEU A 309 13.72 -5.03 14.78
CA LEU A 309 12.62 -4.23 14.21
C LEU A 309 11.25 -4.77 14.62
N PHE A 310 11.11 -6.08 14.76
CA PHE A 310 9.85 -6.72 15.06
C PHE A 310 9.61 -6.95 16.55
N THR A 311 10.62 -6.70 17.38
CA THR A 311 10.58 -6.91 18.84
C THR A 311 10.61 -5.62 19.64
N THR A 312 11.05 -4.50 19.04
CA THR A 312 11.06 -3.20 19.69
C THR A 312 9.67 -2.62 19.87
N ASN A 313 9.48 -1.85 20.94
CA ASN A 313 8.26 -1.07 21.17
C ASN A 313 8.36 0.39 20.72
N GLU A 314 9.48 0.80 20.15
CA GLU A 314 9.73 2.19 19.77
C GLU A 314 9.22 2.53 18.38
N VAL A 315 9.27 1.57 17.48
CA VAL A 315 8.83 1.73 16.09
C VAL A 315 7.75 0.72 15.71
N VAL A 316 7.03 1.03 14.64
CA VAL A 316 6.07 0.14 13.99
C VAL A 316 6.60 -0.19 12.61
N VAL A 317 6.75 -1.47 12.31
CA VAL A 317 7.02 -1.92 10.94
C VAL A 317 5.73 -1.77 10.11
N GLN A 318 5.77 -0.90 9.11
CA GLN A 318 4.63 -0.59 8.26
C GLN A 318 4.57 -1.50 7.04
N LYS A 319 5.71 -1.71 6.40
CA LYS A 319 5.79 -2.53 5.18
C LYS A 319 7.22 -3.03 4.95
N VAL A 320 7.31 -4.20 4.32
CA VAL A 320 8.54 -4.79 3.80
C VAL A 320 8.38 -4.98 2.29
N GLN A 321 9.37 -4.60 1.52
CA GLN A 321 9.46 -4.87 0.09
C GLN A 321 10.86 -5.32 -0.30
N THR A 322 10.95 -6.02 -1.42
CA THR A 322 12.22 -6.51 -1.97
C THR A 322 12.45 -6.02 -3.38
N SER A 323 13.70 -5.84 -3.70
CA SER A 323 14.22 -5.82 -5.06
C SER A 323 15.26 -6.92 -5.22
N ALA A 324 15.92 -7.00 -6.37
CA ALA A 324 16.84 -8.09 -6.69
C ALA A 324 17.94 -8.33 -5.64
N ASP A 325 18.43 -7.27 -4.99
CA ASP A 325 19.60 -7.29 -4.11
C ASP A 325 19.35 -6.77 -2.69
N LYS A 326 18.14 -6.27 -2.40
CA LYS A 326 17.85 -5.67 -1.11
C LYS A 326 16.45 -5.95 -0.60
N VAL A 327 16.33 -6.05 0.71
CA VAL A 327 15.08 -5.97 1.48
C VAL A 327 15.00 -4.58 2.07
N VAL A 328 13.89 -3.91 1.86
CA VAL A 328 13.64 -2.57 2.40
C VAL A 328 12.48 -2.64 3.39
N VAL A 329 12.68 -2.09 4.56
CA VAL A 329 11.68 -2.04 5.63
C VAL A 329 11.34 -0.59 5.93
N LEU A 330 10.06 -0.24 5.81
CA LEU A 330 9.57 1.04 6.29
C LEU A 330 9.14 0.90 7.75
N THR A 331 9.74 1.71 8.60
CA THR A 331 9.34 1.86 9.99
C THR A 331 8.83 3.28 10.26
N THR A 332 7.96 3.41 11.24
CA THR A 332 7.47 4.71 11.74
C THR A 332 7.55 4.75 13.25
N PRO A 333 7.81 5.94 13.85
CA PRO A 333 7.73 6.09 15.29
C PRO A 333 6.35 5.68 15.82
N LYS A 334 6.32 4.95 16.94
CA LYS A 334 5.06 4.56 17.59
C LYS A 334 4.37 5.74 18.25
N ALA A 335 5.14 6.66 18.79
CA ALA A 335 4.67 7.92 19.34
C ALA A 335 4.70 9.04 18.29
N ALA A 336 3.98 10.13 18.54
CA ALA A 336 4.10 11.32 17.72
C ALA A 336 5.55 11.87 17.79
N SER A 337 6.07 12.32 16.65
CA SER A 337 7.44 12.79 16.49
C SER A 337 7.46 14.18 15.85
N THR A 338 8.39 15.01 16.30
CA THR A 338 8.69 16.32 15.69
C THR A 338 9.88 16.29 14.76
N THR A 339 10.60 15.17 14.71
CA THR A 339 11.84 15.04 13.95
C THR A 339 11.73 14.08 12.78
N GLU A 340 10.89 13.04 12.91
CA GLU A 340 10.86 11.92 11.99
C GLU A 340 9.43 11.49 11.67
N MET A 341 9.09 11.35 10.38
CA MET A 341 7.86 10.70 9.91
C MET A 341 8.04 9.20 9.79
N GLY A 342 9.22 8.75 9.42
CA GLY A 342 9.57 7.34 9.26
C GLY A 342 10.99 7.15 8.79
N THR A 343 11.42 5.89 8.78
CA THR A 343 12.76 5.49 8.31
C THR A 343 12.65 4.31 7.37
N LEU A 344 13.31 4.40 6.21
CA LEU A 344 13.59 3.26 5.36
C LEU A 344 14.89 2.61 5.79
N LEU A 345 14.86 1.31 6.03
CA LEU A 345 16.00 0.49 6.41
C LEU A 345 16.28 -0.49 5.29
N GLU A 346 17.48 -0.45 4.73
CA GLU A 346 17.91 -1.36 3.69
C GLU A 346 18.79 -2.47 4.28
N PHE A 347 18.47 -3.69 3.88
CA PHE A 347 19.22 -4.90 4.22
C PHE A 347 19.61 -5.63 2.94
N ASP A 348 20.67 -6.38 3.00
CA ASP A 348 21.02 -7.32 1.94
C ASP A 348 19.91 -8.37 1.79
N ALA A 349 19.53 -8.68 0.55
CA ALA A 349 18.39 -9.58 0.32
C ALA A 349 18.70 -11.04 0.65
N ASP A 350 19.97 -11.45 0.61
CA ASP A 350 20.37 -12.83 0.91
C ASP A 350 20.71 -13.03 2.38
N THR A 351 21.53 -12.14 2.95
CA THR A 351 22.06 -12.29 4.32
C THR A 351 21.24 -11.56 5.37
N LEU A 352 20.37 -10.62 4.97
CA LEU A 352 19.68 -9.67 5.83
C LEU A 352 20.62 -8.77 6.67
N GLU A 353 21.88 -8.66 6.26
CA GLU A 353 22.79 -7.69 6.87
C GLU A 353 22.37 -6.27 6.60
N PHE A 354 22.46 -5.42 7.62
CA PHE A 354 22.12 -4.02 7.51
C PHE A 354 23.04 -3.29 6.53
N LYS A 355 22.47 -2.52 5.59
CA LYS A 355 23.21 -1.73 4.61
C LYS A 355 23.17 -0.24 4.94
N LYS A 356 21.98 0.34 5.07
CA LYS A 356 21.81 1.76 5.39
C LYS A 356 20.44 2.09 5.96
N SER A 357 20.31 3.29 6.54
CA SER A 357 19.04 3.86 6.95
C SER A 357 18.84 5.24 6.32
N ILE A 358 17.62 5.52 5.89
CA ILE A 358 17.23 6.82 5.32
C ILE A 358 16.10 7.37 6.18
N VAL A 359 16.41 8.42 6.95
CA VAL A 359 15.42 9.09 7.79
C VAL A 359 14.58 10.04 6.94
N ILE A 360 13.27 10.01 7.13
CA ILE A 360 12.32 10.90 6.48
C ILE A 360 11.84 11.89 7.53
N PRO A 361 12.36 13.14 7.51
CA PRO A 361 12.11 14.10 8.56
C PRO A 361 10.70 14.68 8.50
N VAL A 362 10.22 15.16 9.63
CA VAL A 362 9.04 16.03 9.67
C VAL A 362 9.42 17.40 9.11
N SER A 363 8.67 17.88 8.12
CA SER A 363 8.90 19.21 7.55
C SER A 363 8.25 20.29 8.44
N GLY A 364 9.01 21.34 8.76
CA GLY A 364 8.56 22.48 9.56
C GLY A 364 8.39 22.16 11.05
N ASP A 365 7.64 22.99 11.77
CA ASP A 365 7.37 22.87 13.23
C ASP A 365 6.15 21.98 13.52
N GLU A 366 6.01 20.85 12.83
CA GLU A 366 4.89 19.95 12.98
C GLU A 366 5.21 18.80 13.93
N GLU A 367 4.22 18.33 14.66
CA GLU A 367 4.24 17.06 15.33
C GLU A 367 3.47 16.06 14.43
N TRP A 368 4.10 14.95 14.08
CA TRP A 368 3.56 13.96 13.17
C TRP A 368 3.34 12.63 13.88
N LYS A 369 2.13 12.10 13.77
CA LYS A 369 1.80 10.75 14.20
C LYS A 369 1.22 9.99 13.02
N ASN A 370 1.91 8.94 12.60
CA ASN A 370 1.43 8.10 11.51
C ASN A 370 0.27 7.22 11.98
N ASP A 371 -0.84 7.25 11.26
CA ASP A 371 -1.90 6.25 11.34
C ASP A 371 -1.62 5.12 10.35
N TYR A 372 -0.99 5.48 9.21
CA TYR A 372 -0.61 4.54 8.18
C TYR A 372 0.54 5.10 7.33
N ALA A 373 1.46 4.21 6.95
CA ALA A 373 2.50 4.53 5.97
C ALA A 373 2.71 3.34 5.02
N ASN A 374 3.10 3.65 3.79
CA ASN A 374 3.40 2.65 2.77
C ASN A 374 4.52 3.17 1.87
N PHE A 375 5.18 2.28 1.13
CA PHE A 375 6.16 2.70 0.15
C PHE A 375 6.22 1.73 -1.03
N ILE A 376 6.87 2.17 -2.09
CA ILE A 376 7.30 1.34 -3.21
C ILE A 376 8.77 1.60 -3.52
N ILE A 377 9.46 0.56 -3.95
CA ILE A 377 10.76 0.66 -4.60
C ILE A 377 10.49 1.02 -6.06
N ILE A 378 11.11 2.08 -6.56
CA ILE A 378 10.88 2.57 -7.92
C ILE A 378 11.77 1.77 -8.87
N GLU A 379 11.16 1.14 -9.84
CA GLU A 379 11.88 0.47 -10.92
C GLU A 379 12.39 1.51 -11.92
N LYS A 380 13.70 1.62 -12.02
CA LYS A 380 14.37 2.44 -13.04
C LYS A 380 14.43 1.62 -14.34
N ARG A 381 13.83 2.13 -15.39
CA ARG A 381 13.81 1.53 -16.72
C ARG A 381 14.73 2.26 -17.68
#